data_9dc9268d07e537ff2a490b8702434a22
#
_entry.id   9dc9268d07e537ff2a490b8702434a22
#
_cell.length_a   1.000
_cell.length_b   1.000
_cell.length_c   1.000
_cell.angle_alpha   90.00
_cell.angle_beta   90.00
_cell.angle_gamma   90.00
#
_symmetry.space_group_name_H-M   'P 1'
#
loop_
_entity.id
_entity.type
_entity.pdbx_description
1 polymer ?
#
loop_
_entity_poly.entity_id
_entity_poly.type
_entity_poly.pdbx_seq_one_letter_code
_entity_poly.pdbx_strand_id
1 'polypeptide(L)'
;TSILSQGGCIDSFGVGERMITAKTDPVFGAVYKICAVEENGKFAPRIKVSETVEKITNPGLKSVYRVYDEEGHAVADLITGFDEKVDFSTPYRYVDPEKPWKNRSYENCTAKPLLHKVIEGGKRLTKTKTLQELQAYVKKQLDNEIWEEEQRFENPHKHYIDMSPDYYEMKMSMLHNIRTV
;
A
#
# COMPACT_ATOMS: atom_id res chain seq x y z
N THR A 1 13.93 -17.97 10.80
CA THR A 1 12.53 -18.42 10.95
C THR A 1 12.42 -19.90 10.61
N SER A 2 12.81 -20.36 9.43
CA SER A 2 12.69 -21.77 9.02
C SER A 2 13.35 -22.77 9.95
N ILE A 3 14.55 -22.48 10.51
CA ILE A 3 15.24 -23.38 11.44
C ILE A 3 14.50 -23.45 12.77
N LEU A 4 14.00 -22.32 13.27
CA LEU A 4 13.26 -22.28 14.54
C LEU A 4 11.90 -22.97 14.41
N SER A 5 11.20 -22.80 13.27
CA SER A 5 9.92 -23.48 13.00
C SER A 5 10.07 -25.01 12.88
N GLN A 6 11.28 -25.50 12.57
CA GLN A 6 11.63 -26.92 12.55
C GLN A 6 12.09 -27.45 13.92
N GLY A 7 11.94 -26.67 14.99
CA GLY A 7 12.33 -27.06 16.35
C GLY A 7 13.81 -26.83 16.69
N GLY A 8 14.50 -26.02 15.90
CA GLY A 8 15.91 -25.66 16.18
C GLY A 8 16.03 -24.82 17.45
N CYS A 9 16.83 -25.29 18.42
CA CYS A 9 17.14 -24.57 19.66
C CYS A 9 18.36 -23.69 19.44
N ILE A 10 18.15 -22.42 19.06
CA ILE A 10 19.23 -21.47 18.78
C ILE A 10 18.99 -20.21 19.61
N ASP A 11 19.99 -19.85 20.44
CA ASP A 11 19.94 -18.69 21.32
C ASP A 11 20.47 -17.41 20.67
N SER A 12 21.42 -17.56 19.73
CA SER A 12 22.02 -16.42 19.03
C SER A 12 22.56 -16.79 17.65
N PHE A 13 22.68 -15.78 16.79
CA PHE A 13 23.21 -15.92 15.43
C PHE A 13 24.40 -14.98 15.23
N GLY A 14 25.49 -15.50 14.65
CA GLY A 14 26.55 -14.69 14.11
C GLY A 14 26.13 -14.14 12.75
N VAL A 15 26.02 -12.80 12.63
CA VAL A 15 25.55 -12.15 11.40
C VAL A 15 26.74 -11.59 10.64
N GLY A 16 26.87 -12.00 9.37
CA GLY A 16 27.94 -11.52 8.49
C GLY A 16 27.52 -10.33 7.64
N GLU A 17 28.48 -9.77 6.90
CA GLU A 17 28.37 -8.60 6.04
C GLU A 17 27.13 -8.64 5.10
N ARG A 18 26.82 -9.79 4.52
CA ARG A 18 25.70 -9.94 3.59
C ARG A 18 24.34 -9.56 4.19
N MET A 19 24.11 -9.86 5.46
CA MET A 19 22.87 -9.47 6.15
C MET A 19 22.88 -8.01 6.54
N ILE A 20 24.03 -7.49 7.00
CA ILE A 20 24.16 -6.09 7.43
C ILE A 20 23.99 -5.14 6.24
N THR A 21 24.55 -5.50 5.10
CA THR A 21 24.53 -4.67 3.88
C THR A 21 23.31 -4.97 2.99
N ALA A 22 22.49 -5.94 3.31
CA ALA A 22 21.39 -6.43 2.45
C ALA A 22 21.86 -6.63 1.00
N LYS A 23 22.93 -7.37 0.79
CA LYS A 23 23.72 -7.44 -0.45
C LYS A 23 22.91 -7.68 -1.72
N THR A 24 21.76 -8.34 -1.63
CA THR A 24 20.87 -8.62 -2.77
C THR A 24 20.00 -7.43 -3.13
N ASP A 25 19.63 -6.60 -2.15
CA ASP A 25 18.81 -5.40 -2.33
C ASP A 25 19.19 -4.34 -1.28
N PRO A 26 20.35 -3.68 -1.44
CA PRO A 26 20.94 -2.81 -0.41
C PRO A 26 20.31 -1.41 -0.35
N VAL A 27 19.39 -1.09 -1.26
CA VAL A 27 18.83 0.26 -1.41
C VAL A 27 17.31 0.22 -1.52
N PHE A 28 16.63 0.96 -0.64
CA PHE A 28 15.21 1.26 -0.83
C PHE A 28 15.07 2.36 -1.88
N GLY A 29 14.64 2.00 -3.09
CA GLY A 29 14.37 2.95 -4.15
C GLY A 29 13.20 3.86 -3.80
N ALA A 30 13.39 5.18 -3.85
CA ALA A 30 12.34 6.15 -3.69
C ALA A 30 12.27 7.07 -4.91
N VAL A 31 11.05 7.35 -5.38
CA VAL A 31 10.80 8.26 -6.51
C VAL A 31 9.64 9.19 -6.20
N TYR A 32 9.71 10.41 -6.74
CA TYR A 32 8.62 11.37 -6.73
C TYR A 32 8.01 11.51 -8.11
N LYS A 33 6.68 11.53 -8.17
CA LYS A 33 5.94 11.81 -9.40
C LYS A 33 4.81 12.78 -9.09
N ILE A 34 4.67 13.82 -9.93
CA ILE A 34 3.52 14.71 -9.86
C ILE A 34 2.27 13.89 -10.21
N CYS A 35 1.28 13.89 -9.33
CA CYS A 35 0.00 13.22 -9.54
C CYS A 35 -1.18 14.19 -9.61
N ALA A 36 -1.02 15.42 -9.13
CA ALA A 36 -2.01 16.49 -9.24
C ALA A 36 -1.32 17.85 -9.22
N VAL A 37 -1.98 18.85 -9.79
CA VAL A 37 -1.59 20.26 -9.75
C VAL A 37 -2.81 21.08 -9.35
N GLU A 38 -2.62 22.03 -8.43
CA GLU A 38 -3.71 22.95 -8.06
C GLU A 38 -3.92 23.99 -9.18
N GLU A 39 -5.13 24.06 -9.69
CA GLU A 39 -5.56 25.01 -10.71
C GLU A 39 -6.90 25.62 -10.25
N ASN A 40 -6.93 26.94 -10.05
CA ASN A 40 -8.12 27.68 -9.62
C ASN A 40 -8.76 27.10 -8.33
N GLY A 41 -7.95 26.71 -7.35
CA GLY A 41 -8.41 26.15 -6.07
C GLY A 41 -8.88 24.70 -6.13
N LYS A 42 -8.65 24.00 -7.25
CA LYS A 42 -8.98 22.57 -7.40
C LYS A 42 -7.75 21.78 -7.84
N PHE A 43 -7.64 20.56 -7.33
CA PHE A 43 -6.56 19.65 -7.76
C PHE A 43 -6.92 18.94 -9.06
N ALA A 44 -6.27 19.38 -10.13
CA ALA A 44 -6.38 18.74 -11.44
C ALA A 44 -5.43 17.51 -11.51
N PRO A 45 -5.93 16.31 -11.85
CA PRO A 45 -5.09 15.11 -11.89
C PRO A 45 -4.04 15.20 -13.00
N ARG A 46 -2.88 14.61 -12.74
CA ARG A 46 -1.78 14.47 -13.70
C ARG A 46 -1.30 13.02 -13.72
N ILE A 47 -1.04 12.51 -14.92
CA ILE A 47 -0.57 11.16 -15.12
C ILE A 47 0.71 11.14 -15.94
N LYS A 48 1.69 10.36 -15.52
CA LYS A 48 2.86 10.02 -16.31
C LYS A 48 2.71 8.58 -16.81
N VAL A 49 2.66 8.41 -18.12
CA VAL A 49 2.59 7.10 -18.77
C VAL A 49 3.99 6.50 -18.90
N SER A 50 4.08 5.19 -18.85
CA SER A 50 5.29 4.41 -19.04
C SER A 50 4.94 3.12 -19.77
N GLU A 51 5.88 2.56 -20.52
CA GLU A 51 5.76 1.20 -21.08
C GLU A 51 5.63 0.13 -19.99
N THR A 52 6.25 0.37 -18.84
CA THR A 52 6.14 -0.49 -17.66
C THR A 52 4.92 -0.09 -16.85
N VAL A 53 3.93 -0.97 -16.75
CA VAL A 53 2.62 -0.69 -16.11
C VAL A 53 2.77 -0.22 -14.66
N GLU A 54 3.67 -0.84 -13.90
CA GLU A 54 3.93 -0.50 -12.49
C GLU A 54 4.53 0.91 -12.31
N LYS A 55 5.09 1.50 -13.38
CA LYS A 55 5.64 2.85 -13.39
C LYS A 55 4.63 3.92 -13.79
N ILE A 56 3.43 3.54 -14.21
CA ILE A 56 2.35 4.48 -14.50
C ILE A 56 1.89 5.13 -13.20
N THR A 57 1.81 6.46 -13.19
CA THR A 57 1.35 7.22 -12.01
C THR A 57 -0.11 6.90 -11.70
N ASN A 58 -0.45 6.76 -10.44
CA ASN A 58 -1.83 6.83 -9.95
C ASN A 58 -2.20 8.32 -9.82
N PRO A 59 -3.05 8.88 -10.72
CA PRO A 59 -3.28 10.32 -10.82
C PRO A 59 -4.20 10.85 -9.71
N GLY A 60 -4.20 12.17 -9.55
CA GLY A 60 -5.12 12.88 -8.67
C GLY A 60 -4.70 12.88 -7.20
N LEU A 61 -5.38 13.74 -6.42
CA LEU A 61 -5.35 13.68 -4.98
C LEU A 61 -6.20 12.47 -4.54
N LYS A 62 -5.66 11.66 -3.65
CA LYS A 62 -6.26 10.35 -3.32
C LYS A 62 -6.14 10.00 -1.85
N SER A 63 -7.00 9.12 -1.40
CA SER A 63 -6.93 8.45 -0.10
C SER A 63 -6.52 7.00 -0.26
N VAL A 64 -5.94 6.42 0.78
CA VAL A 64 -5.57 5.00 0.82
C VAL A 64 -6.08 4.44 2.15
N TYR A 65 -6.81 3.34 2.07
CA TYR A 65 -7.35 2.63 3.22
C TYR A 65 -6.80 1.22 3.25
N ARG A 66 -6.41 0.74 4.42
CA ARG A 66 -6.20 -0.69 4.64
C ARG A 66 -7.51 -1.33 5.06
N VAL A 67 -7.92 -2.35 4.35
CA VAL A 67 -9.14 -3.10 4.59
C VAL A 67 -8.81 -4.35 5.38
N TYR A 68 -9.59 -4.59 6.43
CA TYR A 68 -9.43 -5.72 7.35
C TYR A 68 -10.68 -6.58 7.34
N ASP A 69 -10.49 -7.88 7.41
CA ASP A 69 -11.56 -8.85 7.65
C ASP A 69 -12.07 -8.82 9.10
N GLU A 70 -13.01 -9.71 9.43
CA GLU A 70 -13.58 -9.84 10.76
C GLU A 70 -12.57 -10.29 11.82
N GLU A 71 -11.51 -11.02 11.41
CA GLU A 71 -10.45 -11.52 12.26
C GLU A 71 -9.35 -10.47 12.50
N GLY A 72 -9.36 -9.38 11.74
CA GLY A 72 -8.41 -8.28 11.83
C GLY A 72 -7.18 -8.42 10.93
N HIS A 73 -7.20 -9.36 9.99
CA HIS A 73 -6.14 -9.47 8.99
C HIS A 73 -6.35 -8.47 7.85
N ALA A 74 -5.26 -7.88 7.38
CA ALA A 74 -5.26 -6.98 6.24
C ALA A 74 -5.49 -7.77 4.95
N VAL A 75 -6.62 -7.58 4.29
CA VAL A 75 -6.98 -8.29 3.05
C VAL A 75 -6.58 -7.55 1.80
N ALA A 76 -6.51 -6.22 1.86
CA ALA A 76 -6.06 -5.37 0.75
C ALA A 76 -5.85 -3.92 1.21
N ASP A 77 -5.16 -3.14 0.37
CA ASP A 77 -5.16 -1.68 0.44
C ASP A 77 -6.02 -1.13 -0.69
N LEU A 78 -6.95 -0.22 -0.37
CA LEU A 78 -7.89 0.40 -1.31
C LEU A 78 -7.49 1.84 -1.59
N ILE A 79 -7.30 2.19 -2.87
CA ILE A 79 -7.07 3.55 -3.35
C ILE A 79 -8.41 4.16 -3.81
N THR A 80 -8.74 5.36 -3.33
CA THR A 80 -9.93 6.12 -3.71
C THR A 80 -9.58 7.54 -4.09
N GLY A 81 -10.49 8.28 -4.70
CA GLY A 81 -10.43 9.73 -4.76
C GLY A 81 -10.41 10.33 -3.34
N PHE A 82 -9.77 11.50 -3.17
CA PHE A 82 -9.61 12.13 -1.85
C PHE A 82 -10.96 12.49 -1.20
N ASP A 83 -11.89 12.98 -2.01
CA ASP A 83 -13.23 13.40 -1.55
C ASP A 83 -14.26 12.26 -1.63
N GLU A 84 -13.86 11.09 -2.09
CA GLU A 84 -14.73 9.93 -2.22
C GLU A 84 -15.04 9.35 -0.84
N LYS A 85 -16.34 9.19 -0.56
CA LYS A 85 -16.81 8.58 0.68
C LYS A 85 -16.99 7.09 0.46
N VAL A 86 -16.25 6.30 1.20
CA VAL A 86 -16.37 4.83 1.17
C VAL A 86 -17.16 4.39 2.39
N ASP A 87 -18.22 3.63 2.17
CA ASP A 87 -19.03 3.01 3.21
C ASP A 87 -18.76 1.50 3.23
N PHE A 88 -18.09 1.03 4.25
CA PHE A 88 -17.79 -0.39 4.46
C PHE A 88 -18.86 -1.12 5.28
N SER A 89 -19.95 -0.45 5.68
CA SER A 89 -21.08 -1.09 6.37
C SER A 89 -21.95 -1.93 5.44
N THR A 90 -21.78 -1.77 4.15
CA THR A 90 -22.42 -2.56 3.09
C THR A 90 -21.36 -3.21 2.21
N PRO A 91 -21.70 -4.28 1.45
CA PRO A 91 -20.75 -4.84 0.50
C PRO A 91 -20.22 -3.79 -0.46
N TYR A 92 -18.92 -3.53 -0.41
CA TYR A 92 -18.28 -2.51 -1.22
C TYR A 92 -17.56 -3.15 -2.41
N ARG A 93 -17.98 -2.80 -3.62
CA ARG A 93 -17.33 -3.27 -4.85
C ARG A 93 -16.02 -2.51 -5.09
N TYR A 94 -14.97 -3.24 -5.44
CA TYR A 94 -13.68 -2.69 -5.83
C TYR A 94 -13.16 -3.31 -7.12
N VAL A 95 -12.12 -2.70 -7.68
CA VAL A 95 -11.48 -3.13 -8.92
C VAL A 95 -10.02 -3.48 -8.64
N ASP A 96 -9.64 -4.73 -8.96
CA ASP A 96 -8.24 -5.13 -9.04
C ASP A 96 -7.66 -4.53 -10.34
N PRO A 97 -6.73 -3.55 -10.27
CA PRO A 97 -6.22 -2.89 -11.47
C PRO A 97 -5.36 -3.79 -12.35
N GLU A 98 -4.85 -4.91 -11.83
CA GLU A 98 -4.11 -5.91 -12.60
C GLU A 98 -5.05 -6.92 -13.26
N LYS A 99 -6.21 -7.14 -12.67
CA LYS A 99 -7.21 -8.12 -13.12
C LYS A 99 -8.63 -7.54 -13.07
N PRO A 100 -8.91 -6.48 -13.85
CA PRO A 100 -10.17 -5.72 -13.75
C PRO A 100 -11.42 -6.52 -14.12
N TRP A 101 -11.26 -7.70 -14.72
CA TRP A 101 -12.38 -8.63 -14.97
C TRP A 101 -12.82 -9.40 -13.71
N LYS A 102 -12.03 -9.40 -12.62
CA LYS A 102 -12.44 -10.00 -11.37
C LYS A 102 -13.44 -9.08 -10.65
N ASN A 103 -14.65 -9.57 -10.47
CA ASN A 103 -15.64 -8.92 -9.64
C ASN A 103 -15.47 -9.38 -8.20
N ARG A 104 -15.08 -8.48 -7.32
CA ARG A 104 -14.94 -8.72 -5.88
C ARG A 104 -15.69 -7.63 -5.11
N SER A 105 -16.12 -7.99 -3.91
CA SER A 105 -16.69 -7.07 -2.94
C SER A 105 -16.05 -7.30 -1.58
N TYR A 106 -15.85 -6.24 -0.82
CA TYR A 106 -15.56 -6.34 0.59
C TYR A 106 -16.88 -6.50 1.35
N GLU A 107 -17.01 -7.55 2.10
CA GLU A 107 -18.17 -7.85 2.94
C GLU A 107 -17.68 -8.06 4.37
N ASN A 108 -18.41 -7.51 5.35
CA ASN A 108 -18.06 -7.59 6.76
C ASN A 108 -16.63 -7.10 7.08
N CYS A 109 -16.15 -6.13 6.34
CA CYS A 109 -14.81 -5.59 6.48
C CYS A 109 -14.84 -4.27 7.24
N THR A 110 -13.70 -3.94 7.85
CA THR A 110 -13.41 -2.60 8.39
C THR A 110 -12.28 -1.97 7.60
N ALA A 111 -12.16 -0.64 7.65
CA ALA A 111 -11.08 0.04 6.97
C ALA A 111 -10.44 1.11 7.85
N LYS A 112 -9.12 1.25 7.72
CA LYS A 112 -8.35 2.30 8.40
C LYS A 112 -7.62 3.16 7.37
N PRO A 113 -7.67 4.50 7.47
CA PRO A 113 -6.88 5.36 6.61
C PRO A 113 -5.38 5.16 6.87
N LEU A 114 -4.60 5.06 5.81
CA LEU A 114 -3.14 4.92 5.88
C LEU A 114 -2.40 6.25 5.77
N LEU A 115 -3.04 7.30 5.25
CA LEU A 115 -2.41 8.59 5.11
C LEU A 115 -2.42 9.35 6.45
N HIS A 116 -1.23 9.75 6.88
CA HIS A 116 -1.04 10.57 8.07
C HIS A 116 -0.33 11.87 7.71
N LYS A 117 -0.85 13.00 8.18
CA LYS A 117 -0.18 14.27 8.01
C LYS A 117 1.10 14.31 8.86
N VAL A 118 2.25 14.39 8.21
CA VAL A 118 3.57 14.37 8.86
C VAL A 118 4.22 15.75 8.96
N ILE A 119 3.87 16.67 8.05
CA ILE A 119 4.36 18.04 8.02
C ILE A 119 3.19 18.97 7.70
N GLU A 120 3.10 20.10 8.38
CA GLU A 120 2.15 21.18 8.12
C GLU A 120 2.78 22.52 8.40
N GLY A 121 2.62 23.49 7.49
CA GLY A 121 3.21 24.83 7.62
C GLY A 121 4.72 24.81 7.86
N GLY A 122 5.46 23.88 7.25
CA GLY A 122 6.90 23.70 7.42
C GLY A 122 7.30 23.05 8.75
N LYS A 123 6.35 22.66 9.60
CA LYS A 123 6.61 22.04 10.90
C LYS A 123 6.32 20.54 10.86
N ARG A 124 7.24 19.75 11.41
CA ARG A 124 7.03 18.31 11.60
C ARG A 124 6.00 18.06 12.70
N LEU A 125 4.96 17.28 12.40
CA LEU A 125 3.89 16.92 13.33
C LEU A 125 4.17 15.61 14.08
N THR A 126 4.94 14.71 13.46
CA THR A 126 5.22 13.38 14.04
C THR A 126 6.38 13.41 15.01
N LYS A 127 6.24 12.73 16.14
CA LYS A 127 7.35 12.51 17.08
C LYS A 127 8.33 11.49 16.52
N THR A 128 9.62 11.63 16.85
CA THR A 128 10.61 10.58 16.58
C THR A 128 10.33 9.41 17.50
N LYS A 129 10.22 8.22 16.95
CA LYS A 129 10.06 6.99 17.71
C LYS A 129 11.42 6.40 18.04
N THR A 130 11.53 5.73 19.17
CA THR A 130 12.70 4.94 19.54
C THR A 130 12.76 3.66 18.69
N LEU A 131 13.91 3.00 18.66
CA LEU A 131 14.07 1.71 17.96
C LEU A 131 13.13 0.65 18.53
N GLN A 132 12.97 0.61 19.85
CA GLN A 132 12.07 -0.31 20.56
C GLN A 132 10.61 -0.11 20.17
N GLU A 133 10.15 1.15 20.07
CA GLU A 133 8.80 1.47 19.61
C GLU A 133 8.57 1.05 18.16
N LEU A 134 9.58 1.21 17.29
CA LEU A 134 9.50 0.76 15.90
C LEU A 134 9.46 -0.76 15.80
N GLN A 135 10.29 -1.46 16.56
CA GLN A 135 10.29 -2.92 16.61
C GLN A 135 8.93 -3.47 17.11
N ALA A 136 8.39 -2.89 18.18
CA ALA A 136 7.09 -3.28 18.71
C ALA A 136 5.96 -3.02 17.70
N TYR A 137 6.02 -1.89 16.98
CA TYR A 137 5.06 -1.57 15.93
C TYR A 137 5.09 -2.60 14.79
N VAL A 138 6.28 -2.93 14.27
CA VAL A 138 6.44 -3.93 13.21
C VAL A 138 5.98 -5.31 13.68
N LYS A 139 6.42 -5.73 14.88
CA LYS A 139 6.02 -7.02 15.45
C LYS A 139 4.52 -7.14 15.57
N LYS A 140 3.84 -6.09 16.06
CA LYS A 140 2.37 -6.09 16.17
C LYS A 140 1.69 -6.30 14.83
N GLN A 141 2.19 -5.67 13.75
CA GLN A 141 1.61 -5.85 12.41
C GLN A 141 1.84 -7.27 11.89
N LEU A 142 3.06 -7.79 12.00
CA LEU A 142 3.39 -9.14 11.54
C LEU A 142 2.61 -10.22 12.29
N ASP A 143 2.45 -10.07 13.60
CA ASP A 143 1.78 -11.08 14.43
C ASP A 143 0.25 -11.08 14.26
N ASN A 144 -0.37 -9.93 13.91
CA ASN A 144 -1.83 -9.78 14.00
C ASN A 144 -2.51 -9.27 12.73
N GLU A 145 -1.80 -8.59 11.84
CA GLU A 145 -2.44 -7.92 10.71
C GLU A 145 -2.05 -8.53 9.36
N ILE A 146 -0.80 -9.02 9.21
CA ILE A 146 -0.27 -9.51 7.94
C ILE A 146 -0.36 -11.02 7.88
N TRP A 147 -0.94 -11.56 6.82
CA TRP A 147 -1.05 -12.99 6.60
C TRP A 147 0.31 -13.69 6.58
N GLU A 148 0.40 -14.91 7.15
CA GLU A 148 1.63 -15.70 7.15
C GLU A 148 2.17 -15.95 5.74
N GLU A 149 1.28 -16.11 4.76
CA GLU A 149 1.62 -16.30 3.37
C GLU A 149 2.36 -15.11 2.76
N GLU A 150 2.06 -13.89 3.19
CA GLU A 150 2.75 -12.67 2.74
C GLU A 150 4.12 -12.52 3.38
N GLN A 151 4.34 -13.16 4.53
CA GLN A 151 5.60 -13.11 5.28
C GLN A 151 6.64 -14.14 4.82
N ARG A 152 6.32 -15.02 3.89
CA ARG A 152 7.22 -16.06 3.40
C ARG A 152 8.38 -15.47 2.63
N PHE A 153 9.60 -15.99 2.86
CA PHE A 153 10.78 -15.59 2.11
C PHE A 153 10.78 -16.13 0.69
N GLU A 154 10.22 -17.32 0.51
CA GLU A 154 10.11 -17.98 -0.79
C GLU A 154 8.67 -17.90 -1.27
N ASN A 155 8.49 -17.30 -2.45
CA ASN A 155 7.20 -17.14 -3.10
C ASN A 155 6.11 -16.53 -2.18
N PRO A 156 6.36 -15.31 -1.62
CA PRO A 156 5.38 -14.64 -0.78
C PRO A 156 4.09 -14.37 -1.56
N HIS A 157 2.96 -14.47 -0.90
CA HIS A 157 1.70 -14.00 -1.46
C HIS A 157 1.75 -12.47 -1.60
N LYS A 158 1.33 -11.96 -2.75
CA LYS A 158 1.32 -10.52 -3.02
C LYS A 158 0.15 -9.87 -2.28
N HIS A 159 0.42 -8.83 -1.51
CA HIS A 159 -0.62 -7.98 -0.94
C HIS A 159 -1.42 -7.29 -2.05
N TYR A 160 -2.75 -7.31 -1.95
CA TYR A 160 -3.62 -6.70 -2.97
C TYR A 160 -3.67 -5.19 -2.82
N ILE A 161 -3.62 -4.49 -3.95
CA ILE A 161 -3.84 -3.04 -4.03
C ILE A 161 -4.97 -2.81 -5.02
N ASP A 162 -6.12 -2.49 -4.48
CA ASP A 162 -7.35 -2.32 -5.24
C ASP A 162 -7.71 -0.84 -5.39
N MET A 163 -8.63 -0.55 -6.28
CA MET A 163 -9.13 0.80 -6.55
C MET A 163 -10.65 0.85 -6.42
N SER A 164 -11.17 1.99 -5.96
CA SER A 164 -12.59 2.25 -6.10
C SER A 164 -12.98 2.27 -7.58
N PRO A 165 -14.21 1.93 -7.94
CA PRO A 165 -14.68 2.00 -9.32
C PRO A 165 -14.47 3.36 -9.95
N ASP A 166 -14.85 4.44 -9.26
CA ASP A 166 -14.75 5.81 -9.76
C ASP A 166 -13.27 6.23 -9.97
N TYR A 167 -12.39 5.86 -9.03
CA TYR A 167 -10.96 6.15 -9.16
C TYR A 167 -10.32 5.37 -10.31
N TYR A 168 -10.68 4.10 -10.48
CA TYR A 168 -10.21 3.27 -11.59
C TYR A 168 -10.66 3.84 -12.93
N GLU A 169 -11.94 4.21 -13.05
CA GLU A 169 -12.50 4.79 -14.28
C GLU A 169 -11.83 6.11 -14.64
N MET A 170 -11.61 6.99 -13.68
CA MET A 170 -10.87 8.25 -13.87
C MET A 170 -9.47 7.97 -14.42
N LYS A 171 -8.71 7.04 -13.81
CA LYS A 171 -7.38 6.67 -14.27
C LYS A 171 -7.39 6.11 -15.70
N MET A 172 -8.32 5.22 -16.02
CA MET A 172 -8.44 4.61 -17.35
C MET A 172 -8.84 5.61 -18.41
N SER A 173 -9.75 6.54 -18.10
CA SER A 173 -10.14 7.64 -18.98
C SER A 173 -8.93 8.52 -19.33
N MET A 174 -8.11 8.89 -18.36
CA MET A 174 -6.89 9.67 -18.59
C MET A 174 -5.90 8.93 -19.51
N LEU A 175 -5.71 7.63 -19.29
CA LEU A 175 -4.84 6.79 -20.12
C LEU A 175 -5.35 6.69 -21.56
N HIS A 176 -6.67 6.57 -21.74
CA HIS A 176 -7.29 6.52 -23.07
C HIS A 176 -7.08 7.84 -23.84
N ASN A 177 -7.31 8.96 -23.19
CA ASN A 177 -7.18 10.28 -23.81
C ASN A 177 -5.76 10.62 -24.27
N ILE A 178 -4.73 10.07 -23.62
CA ILE A 178 -3.33 10.26 -24.04
C ILE A 178 -3.00 9.44 -25.28
N ARG A 179 -3.63 8.28 -25.48
CA ARG A 179 -3.40 7.43 -26.65
C ARG A 179 -4.05 7.95 -27.92
N THR A 180 -4.89 8.96 -27.82
CA THR A 180 -5.66 9.51 -28.94
C THR A 180 -5.03 10.79 -29.53
N VAL A 181 -3.87 11.21 -29.01
CA VAL A 181 -3.00 12.27 -29.54
C VAL A 181 -1.74 11.64 -30.14
#